data_2dbe7b43615370f9614aeebaa2b653c9
#
_entry.id   2dbe7b43615370f9614aeebaa2b653c9
#
_cell.length_a   1.000
_cell.length_b   1.000
_cell.length_c   1.000
_cell.angle_alpha   90.00
_cell.angle_beta   90.00
_cell.angle_gamma   90.00
#
_symmetry.space_group_name_H-M   'P 1'
#
loop_
_entity.id
_entity.type
_entity.pdbx_description
1 polymer ?
#
loop_
_entity_poly.entity_id
_entity_poly.type
_entity_poly.pdbx_seq_one_letter_code
_entity_poly.pdbx_strand_id
1 'polypeptide(L)'
;MSGVFDKLREQLALQEWPDIYLFKFIVPNTPDMLARATNLFGDTAEITFHESKTGKYISVSAKEMMLNVDSIIDVYERAAEIKGLIAL
;
A
#
# COMPACT_ATOMS: atom_id res chain seq x y z
N MET A 1 4.28 -13.33 -15.85
CA MET A 1 3.93 -13.72 -15.42
C MET A 1 3.49 -13.97 -14.20
N SER A 2 3.53 -13.47 -13.34
CA SER A 2 3.23 -13.79 -12.04
C SER A 2 1.79 -13.80 -11.71
N GLY A 3 1.27 -14.82 -11.07
CA GLY A 3 -0.10 -14.89 -10.60
C GLY A 3 -0.31 -14.36 -9.20
N VAL A 4 0.70 -13.75 -8.61
CA VAL A 4 0.63 -13.33 -7.20
C VAL A 4 -0.52 -12.37 -6.94
N PHE A 5 -0.78 -11.45 -7.85
CA PHE A 5 -1.83 -10.45 -7.67
C PHE A 5 -3.07 -10.70 -8.54
N ASP A 6 -3.18 -11.88 -9.16
CA ASP A 6 -4.27 -12.14 -10.08
C ASP A 6 -5.64 -12.07 -9.41
N LYS A 7 -5.76 -12.63 -8.22
CA LYS A 7 -7.03 -12.61 -7.50
C LYS A 7 -7.43 -11.19 -7.10
N LEU A 8 -6.47 -10.42 -6.63
CA LEU A 8 -6.72 -9.03 -6.32
C LEU A 8 -7.13 -8.26 -7.56
N ARG A 9 -6.44 -8.50 -8.68
CA ARG A 9 -6.78 -7.85 -9.94
C ARG A 9 -8.21 -8.16 -10.35
N GLU A 10 -8.63 -9.41 -10.22
CA GLU A 10 -9.99 -9.79 -10.55
C GLU A 10 -11.02 -9.05 -9.69
N GLN A 11 -10.75 -8.95 -8.40
CA GLN A 11 -11.65 -8.25 -7.49
C GLN A 11 -11.73 -6.77 -7.80
N LEU A 12 -10.59 -6.14 -8.08
CA LEU A 12 -10.55 -4.72 -8.41
C LEU A 12 -11.25 -4.42 -9.72
N ALA A 13 -11.19 -5.36 -10.67
CA ALA A 13 -11.83 -5.17 -11.97
C ALA A 13 -13.35 -5.13 -11.88
N LEU A 14 -13.94 -5.57 -10.75
CA LEU A 14 -15.38 -5.51 -10.55
C LEU A 14 -15.85 -4.13 -10.11
N GLN A 15 -14.93 -3.25 -9.76
CA GLN A 15 -15.24 -1.89 -9.32
C GLN A 15 -14.98 -0.91 -10.46
N GLU A 16 -15.60 0.24 -10.35
CA GLU A 16 -15.41 1.31 -11.35
C GLU A 16 -14.24 2.19 -10.93
N TRP A 17 -13.42 2.57 -11.91
CA TRP A 17 -12.26 3.45 -11.69
C TRP A 17 -12.38 4.65 -12.60
N PRO A 18 -11.86 5.84 -12.20
CA PRO A 18 -11.09 6.12 -10.99
C PRO A 18 -11.95 6.15 -9.72
N ASP A 19 -11.35 5.80 -8.61
CA ASP A 19 -12.02 5.81 -7.31
C ASP A 19 -10.95 5.86 -6.23
N ILE A 20 -11.37 6.18 -5.01
CA ILE A 20 -10.47 6.20 -3.86
C ILE A 20 -10.21 4.77 -3.41
N TYR A 21 -8.94 4.48 -3.16
CA TYR A 21 -8.53 3.19 -2.64
C TYR A 21 -7.77 3.36 -1.34
N LEU A 22 -8.00 2.48 -0.39
CA LEU A 22 -7.31 2.50 0.90
C LEU A 22 -6.26 1.41 0.94
N PHE A 23 -5.00 1.82 1.01
CA PHE A 23 -3.88 0.91 1.24
C PHE A 23 -3.58 0.84 2.73
N LYS A 24 -3.18 -0.34 3.20
CA LYS A 24 -2.75 -0.48 4.58
C LYS A 24 -1.57 -1.43 4.64
N PHE A 25 -0.44 -0.92 5.10
CA PHE A 25 0.79 -1.68 5.21
C PHE A 25 1.33 -1.61 6.64
N ILE A 26 2.02 -2.66 7.05
CA ILE A 26 2.70 -2.67 8.35
C ILE A 26 4.19 -2.79 8.08
N VAL A 27 4.98 -1.93 8.71
CA VAL A 27 6.44 -1.93 8.56
C VAL A 27 7.11 -1.83 9.93
N PRO A 28 8.36 -2.29 10.05
CA PRO A 28 9.14 -1.99 11.25
C PRO A 28 9.23 -0.48 11.45
N ASN A 29 9.14 -0.04 12.70
CA ASN A 29 9.07 1.38 13.02
C ASN A 29 10.46 2.00 13.02
N THR A 30 11.02 2.22 11.84
CA THR A 30 12.31 2.90 11.65
C THR A 30 12.11 4.02 10.63
N PRO A 31 12.92 5.09 10.71
CA PRO A 31 12.79 6.18 9.73
C PRO A 31 12.97 5.71 8.29
N ASP A 32 13.88 4.78 8.06
CA ASP A 32 14.12 4.26 6.72
C ASP A 32 12.89 3.54 6.17
N MET A 33 12.27 2.67 6.98
CA MET A 33 11.10 1.92 6.54
C MET A 33 9.90 2.83 6.34
N LEU A 34 9.75 3.84 7.21
CA LEU A 34 8.68 4.82 7.04
C LEU A 34 8.82 5.59 5.74
N ALA A 35 10.05 5.99 5.42
CA ALA A 35 10.30 6.71 4.17
C ALA A 35 9.99 5.83 2.96
N ARG A 36 10.40 4.55 3.00
CA ARG A 36 10.13 3.63 1.91
C ARG A 36 8.63 3.41 1.72
N ALA A 37 7.90 3.24 2.82
CA ALA A 37 6.46 3.02 2.74
C ALA A 37 5.74 4.25 2.20
N THR A 38 6.09 5.45 2.68
CA THR A 38 5.42 6.67 2.23
C THR A 38 5.73 7.00 0.78
N ASN A 39 6.91 6.61 0.30
CA ASN A 39 7.29 6.84 -1.10
C ASN A 39 6.50 5.98 -2.09
N LEU A 40 5.72 5.01 -1.60
CA LEU A 40 4.86 4.23 -2.48
C LEU A 40 3.69 5.04 -3.01
N PHE A 41 3.35 6.14 -2.35
CA PHE A 41 2.13 6.89 -2.63
C PHE A 41 2.45 8.25 -3.25
N GLY A 42 1.45 8.82 -3.95
CA GLY A 42 1.61 10.12 -4.56
C GLY A 42 1.39 11.27 -3.58
N ASP A 43 1.60 12.48 -4.07
CA ASP A 43 1.51 13.68 -3.24
C ASP A 43 0.11 13.95 -2.70
N THR A 44 -0.92 13.43 -3.38
CA THR A 44 -2.30 13.67 -2.99
C THR A 44 -2.82 12.63 -2.01
N ALA A 45 -2.03 11.61 -1.67
CA ALA A 45 -2.45 10.57 -0.75
C ALA A 45 -2.58 11.13 0.66
N GLU A 46 -3.65 10.72 1.35
CA GLU A 46 -3.82 11.03 2.77
C GLU A 46 -3.23 9.88 3.56
N ILE A 47 -2.11 10.13 4.23
CA ILE A 47 -1.37 9.09 4.93
C ILE A 47 -1.52 9.27 6.43
N THR A 48 -1.87 8.18 7.12
CA THR A 48 -1.95 8.17 8.58
C THR A 48 -1.09 7.05 9.12
N PHE A 49 -0.60 7.23 10.35
CA PHE A 49 0.28 6.28 11.00
C PHE A 49 -0.33 5.83 12.33
N HIS A 50 -0.09 4.58 12.68
CA HIS A 50 -0.53 4.05 13.96
C HIS A 50 0.52 3.07 14.49
N GLU A 51 1.15 3.42 15.62
CA GLU A 51 2.18 2.57 16.22
C GLU A 51 1.54 1.39 16.95
N SER A 52 2.24 0.24 16.92
CA SER A 52 1.86 -0.89 17.73
C SER A 52 2.10 -0.57 19.22
N LYS A 53 1.53 -1.40 20.11
CA LYS A 53 1.68 -1.18 21.56
C LYS A 53 3.13 -1.13 22.00
N THR A 54 3.97 -1.96 21.40
CA THR A 54 5.40 -2.01 21.77
C THR A 54 6.22 -0.97 21.03
N GLY A 55 5.64 -0.29 20.04
CA GLY A 55 6.37 0.66 19.22
C GLY A 55 7.30 0.04 18.20
N LYS A 56 7.32 -1.30 18.08
CA LYS A 56 8.23 -1.98 17.15
C LYS A 56 7.76 -1.92 15.71
N TYR A 57 6.46 -1.79 15.50
CA TYR A 57 5.85 -1.75 14.17
C TYR A 57 4.95 -0.55 14.05
N ILE A 58 4.69 -0.16 12.83
CA ILE A 58 3.78 0.95 12.58
C ILE A 58 2.91 0.60 11.37
N SER A 59 1.61 0.87 11.48
CA SER A 59 0.69 0.75 10.37
C SER A 59 0.71 2.04 9.58
N VAL A 60 0.82 1.92 8.26
CA VAL A 60 0.78 3.06 7.35
C VAL A 60 -0.47 2.87 6.50
N SER A 61 -1.43 3.77 6.66
CA SER A 61 -2.67 3.75 5.88
C SER A 61 -2.65 4.92 4.92
N ALA A 62 -3.03 4.68 3.68
CA ALA A 62 -3.04 5.73 2.67
C ALA A 62 -4.32 5.64 1.85
N LYS A 63 -5.04 6.76 1.79
CA LYS A 63 -6.19 6.91 0.89
C LYS A 63 -5.74 7.72 -0.30
N GLU A 64 -5.96 7.20 -1.48
CA GLU A 64 -5.52 7.89 -2.68
C GLU A 64 -6.49 7.60 -3.83
N MET A 65 -6.76 8.64 -4.64
CA MET A 65 -7.53 8.46 -5.86
C MET A 65 -6.69 7.67 -6.85
N MET A 66 -7.17 6.49 -7.21
CA MET A 66 -6.46 5.61 -8.14
C MET A 66 -7.18 5.59 -9.46
N LEU A 67 -6.43 5.61 -10.55
CA LEU A 67 -6.99 5.78 -11.88
C LEU A 67 -7.56 4.48 -12.45
N ASN A 68 -6.93 3.36 -12.13
CA ASN A 68 -7.31 2.07 -12.70
C ASN A 68 -6.68 0.94 -11.89
N VAL A 69 -7.03 -0.29 -12.28
CA VAL A 69 -6.53 -1.48 -11.59
C VAL A 69 -5.00 -1.58 -11.66
N ASP A 70 -4.43 -1.27 -12.81
CA ASP A 70 -2.97 -1.40 -12.98
C ASP A 70 -2.21 -0.48 -12.04
N SER A 71 -2.71 0.74 -11.80
CA SER A 71 -2.05 1.67 -10.89
C SER A 71 -2.03 1.14 -9.46
N ILE A 72 -3.09 0.45 -9.04
CA ILE A 72 -3.16 -0.16 -7.72
C ILE A 72 -2.20 -1.34 -7.61
N ILE A 73 -2.21 -2.21 -8.60
CA ILE A 73 -1.30 -3.37 -8.62
C ILE A 73 0.16 -2.91 -8.60
N ASP A 74 0.47 -1.83 -9.32
CA ASP A 74 1.83 -1.27 -9.31
C ASP A 74 2.29 -0.92 -7.90
N VAL A 75 1.41 -0.33 -7.09
CA VAL A 75 1.76 0.00 -5.70
C VAL A 75 2.10 -1.28 -4.93
N TYR A 76 1.27 -2.32 -5.07
CA TYR A 76 1.53 -3.58 -4.38
C TYR A 76 2.82 -4.25 -4.86
N GLU A 77 3.13 -4.16 -6.15
CA GLU A 77 4.37 -4.73 -6.68
C GLU A 77 5.58 -4.04 -6.10
N ARG A 78 5.54 -2.71 -6.03
CA ARG A 78 6.64 -1.95 -5.42
C ARG A 78 6.73 -2.21 -3.92
N ALA A 79 5.58 -2.36 -3.25
CA ALA A 79 5.57 -2.69 -1.83
C ALA A 79 6.20 -4.05 -1.58
N ALA A 80 5.99 -5.01 -2.47
CA ALA A 80 6.54 -6.36 -2.32
C ALA A 80 8.06 -6.37 -2.37
N GLU A 81 8.69 -5.34 -2.92
CA GLU A 81 10.14 -5.23 -2.96
C GLU A 81 10.73 -4.73 -1.64
N ILE A 82 9.90 -4.23 -0.75
CA ILE A 82 10.36 -3.71 0.53
C ILE A 82 10.39 -4.84 1.55
N LYS A 83 11.59 -5.26 1.96
CA LYS A 83 11.74 -6.32 2.96
C LYS A 83 11.16 -5.86 4.28
N GLY A 84 10.36 -6.72 4.90
CA GLY A 84 9.76 -6.43 6.20
C GLY A 84 8.41 -5.74 6.13
N LEU A 85 7.97 -5.33 4.94
CA LEU A 85 6.65 -4.74 4.79
C LEU A 85 5.60 -5.84 4.64
N ILE A 86 4.49 -5.69 5.35
CA ILE A 86 3.36 -6.61 5.28
C ILE A 86 2.17 -5.82 4.76
N ALA A 87 1.57 -6.31 3.69
CA ALA A 87 0.35 -5.71 3.14
C ALA A 87 -0.88 -6.36 3.78
N LEU A 88 -1.81 -5.54 4.20
CA LEU A 88 -3.06 -6.03 4.79
C LEU A 88 -4.22 -5.95 3.81
#